data_0f3cf625975e63534f8e066637e14d4c
#
_entry.id   0f3cf625975e63534f8e066637e14d4c
#
_cell.length_a   1.000
_cell.length_b   1.000
_cell.length_c   1.000
_cell.angle_alpha   90.00
_cell.angle_beta   90.00
_cell.angle_gamma   90.00
#
_symmetry.space_group_name_H-M   'P 1'
#
loop_
_entity.id
_entity.type
_entity.pdbx_description
1 polymer ?
#
loop_
_entity_poly.entity_id
_entity_poly.type
_entity_poly.pdbx_seq_one_letter_code
_entity_poly.pdbx_strand_id
1 'polypeptide(L)'
;MIIMIPYGRQTIEEDDIQIVVDVLRSDYLTTGPKVAEFEKLVADYVGAKYAVAISNDTAALHAACHAAGIGPGDEVITTPITFAASSNCVLYCGGTPVFADVDSKTYNIDPEDIKRKITGKTKAIIPVHLAGQPCDMDEI
;
A
#
# COMPACT_ATOMS: atom_id res chain seq x y z
N MET A 1 -18.12 -15.51 -29.46
CA MET A 1 -17.98 -14.32 -28.57
C MET A 1 -16.87 -14.66 -27.59
N ILE A 2 -15.74 -13.97 -27.65
CA ILE A 2 -14.63 -14.19 -26.71
C ILE A 2 -15.01 -13.49 -25.42
N ILE A 3 -15.23 -14.26 -24.34
CA ILE A 3 -15.41 -13.70 -23.00
C ILE A 3 -14.02 -13.32 -22.51
N MET A 4 -13.73 -12.02 -22.48
CA MET A 4 -12.50 -11.50 -21.87
C MET A 4 -12.70 -11.40 -20.37
N ILE A 5 -11.86 -12.10 -19.60
CA ILE A 5 -11.80 -11.94 -18.13
C ILE A 5 -10.83 -10.79 -17.84
N PRO A 6 -11.29 -9.63 -17.34
CA PRO A 6 -10.40 -8.53 -17.02
C PRO A 6 -9.56 -8.85 -15.78
N TYR A 7 -8.36 -8.25 -15.69
CA TYR A 7 -7.51 -8.33 -14.49
C TYR A 7 -8.21 -7.78 -13.25
N GLY A 8 -8.95 -6.72 -13.41
CA GLY A 8 -9.78 -6.12 -12.37
C GLY A 8 -10.80 -5.17 -12.97
N ARG A 9 -11.87 -4.93 -12.27
CA ARG A 9 -12.91 -3.97 -12.64
C ARG A 9 -13.45 -3.31 -11.38
N GLN A 10 -13.53 -1.99 -11.39
CA GLN A 10 -14.20 -1.22 -10.35
C GLN A 10 -15.72 -1.46 -10.38
N THR A 11 -16.34 -1.39 -9.22
CA THR A 11 -17.78 -1.26 -9.06
C THR A 11 -18.07 0.19 -8.69
N ILE A 12 -18.97 0.84 -9.42
CA ILE A 12 -19.41 2.21 -9.15
C ILE A 12 -20.92 2.15 -9.08
N GLU A 13 -21.48 2.57 -7.96
CA GLU A 13 -22.90 2.61 -7.68
C GLU A 13 -23.43 4.05 -7.80
N GLU A 14 -24.77 4.23 -7.75
CA GLU A 14 -25.37 5.55 -7.98
C GLU A 14 -25.06 6.54 -6.85
N ASP A 15 -24.90 6.06 -5.63
CA ASP A 15 -24.50 6.87 -4.48
C ASP A 15 -23.06 7.37 -4.60
N ASP A 16 -22.13 6.59 -5.17
CA ASP A 16 -20.78 7.05 -5.48
C ASP A 16 -20.81 8.23 -6.46
N ILE A 17 -21.65 8.11 -7.52
CA ILE A 17 -21.81 9.17 -8.52
C ILE A 17 -22.41 10.40 -7.85
N GLN A 18 -23.43 10.23 -7.01
CA GLN A 18 -24.13 11.34 -6.37
C GLN A 18 -23.18 12.12 -5.43
N ILE A 19 -22.34 11.44 -4.65
CA ILE A 19 -21.36 12.10 -3.78
C ILE A 19 -20.39 12.97 -4.60
N VAL A 20 -19.92 12.48 -5.76
CA VAL A 20 -19.06 13.26 -6.64
C VAL A 20 -19.78 14.49 -7.18
N VAL A 21 -21.03 14.33 -7.61
CA VAL A 21 -21.87 15.45 -8.09
C VAL A 21 -22.07 16.50 -6.99
N ASP A 22 -22.30 16.08 -5.76
CA ASP A 22 -22.49 16.99 -4.63
C ASP A 22 -21.22 17.78 -4.32
N VAL A 23 -20.06 17.14 -4.37
CA VAL A 23 -18.77 17.84 -4.23
C VAL A 23 -18.56 18.86 -5.34
N LEU A 24 -18.85 18.49 -6.61
CA LEU A 24 -18.72 19.41 -7.74
C LEU A 24 -19.65 20.64 -7.66
N ARG A 25 -20.76 20.52 -6.92
CA ARG A 25 -21.71 21.61 -6.66
C ARG A 25 -21.43 22.39 -5.38
N SER A 26 -20.47 21.92 -4.57
CA SER A 26 -20.10 22.57 -3.32
C SER A 26 -19.09 23.71 -3.54
N ASP A 27 -18.85 24.49 -2.51
CA ASP A 27 -17.87 25.58 -2.52
C ASP A 27 -16.40 25.07 -2.51
N TYR A 28 -16.18 23.77 -2.29
CA TYR A 28 -14.85 23.17 -2.08
C TYR A 28 -14.58 22.04 -3.09
N LEU A 29 -13.83 22.34 -4.14
CA LEU A 29 -13.38 21.35 -5.13
C LEU A 29 -12.03 20.71 -4.79
N THR A 30 -11.23 21.37 -3.94
CA THR A 30 -9.92 20.90 -3.50
C THR A 30 -9.80 21.03 -2.00
N THR A 31 -9.14 20.06 -1.36
CA THR A 31 -8.88 20.07 0.11
C THR A 31 -10.12 20.39 0.96
N GLY A 32 -11.30 20.02 0.47
CA GLY A 32 -12.57 20.25 1.15
C GLY A 32 -12.84 19.28 2.30
N PRO A 33 -14.00 19.44 2.99
CA PRO A 33 -14.35 18.64 4.16
C PRO A 33 -14.45 17.13 3.88
N LYS A 34 -14.65 16.71 2.62
CA LYS A 34 -14.71 15.30 2.23
C LYS A 34 -13.40 14.57 2.43
N VAL A 35 -12.26 15.24 2.35
CA VAL A 35 -10.96 14.63 2.64
C VAL A 35 -10.88 14.25 4.13
N ALA A 36 -11.20 15.18 5.03
CA ALA A 36 -11.17 14.91 6.47
C ALA A 36 -12.22 13.86 6.89
N GLU A 37 -13.41 13.86 6.26
CA GLU A 37 -14.43 12.84 6.45
C GLU A 37 -13.91 11.44 6.04
N PHE A 38 -13.28 11.33 4.88
CA PHE A 38 -12.69 10.09 4.39
C PHE A 38 -11.58 9.59 5.33
N GLU A 39 -10.65 10.45 5.71
CA GLU A 39 -9.58 10.11 6.66
C GLU A 39 -10.14 9.57 7.97
N LYS A 40 -11.17 10.24 8.51
CA LYS A 40 -11.83 9.79 9.73
C LYS A 40 -12.50 8.44 9.58
N LEU A 41 -13.25 8.22 8.50
CA LEU A 41 -13.93 6.95 8.25
C LEU A 41 -12.94 5.78 8.10
N VAL A 42 -11.84 5.99 7.39
CA VAL A 42 -10.79 4.97 7.24
C VAL A 42 -10.13 4.69 8.60
N ALA A 43 -9.77 5.72 9.36
CA ALA A 43 -9.18 5.55 10.69
C ALA A 43 -10.09 4.76 11.63
N ASP A 44 -11.38 5.13 11.68
CA ASP A 44 -12.39 4.43 12.50
C ASP A 44 -12.56 2.96 12.06
N TYR A 45 -12.60 2.71 10.75
CA TYR A 45 -12.79 1.36 10.19
C TYR A 45 -11.65 0.39 10.53
N VAL A 46 -10.41 0.87 10.46
CA VAL A 46 -9.22 0.05 10.75
C VAL A 46 -8.78 0.12 12.22
N GLY A 47 -9.44 0.90 13.05
CA GLY A 47 -9.08 1.09 14.46
C GLY A 47 -7.79 1.89 14.66
N ALA A 48 -7.38 2.70 13.68
CA ALA A 48 -6.22 3.56 13.77
C ALA A 48 -6.59 4.92 14.39
N LYS A 49 -5.61 5.58 15.00
CA LYS A 49 -5.82 6.93 15.56
C LYS A 49 -5.93 8.00 14.48
N TYR A 50 -5.22 7.81 13.37
CA TYR A 50 -5.16 8.75 12.25
C TYR A 50 -5.13 7.99 10.92
N ALA A 51 -5.66 8.61 9.88
CA ALA A 51 -5.43 8.25 8.49
C ALA A 51 -5.06 9.54 7.72
N VAL A 52 -4.34 9.40 6.64
CA VAL A 52 -3.92 10.52 5.77
C VAL A 52 -4.23 10.16 4.33
N ALA A 53 -5.08 10.95 3.69
CA ALA A 53 -5.39 10.79 2.28
C ALA A 53 -4.25 11.33 1.41
N ILE A 54 -3.78 10.49 0.51
CA ILE A 54 -2.69 10.81 -0.44
C ILE A 54 -3.19 10.51 -1.85
N SER A 55 -2.64 11.20 -2.84
CA SER A 55 -3.11 11.17 -4.23
C SER A 55 -3.08 9.78 -4.90
N ASN A 56 -2.22 8.89 -4.44
CA ASN A 56 -2.08 7.51 -4.95
C ASN A 56 -1.22 6.67 -3.99
N ASP A 57 -1.29 5.35 -4.15
CA ASP A 57 -0.57 4.41 -3.30
C ASP A 57 0.96 4.53 -3.42
N THR A 58 1.50 4.84 -4.59
CA THR A 58 2.96 5.06 -4.76
C THR A 58 3.46 6.20 -3.85
N ALA A 59 2.71 7.30 -3.77
CA ALA A 59 3.04 8.42 -2.88
C ALA A 59 2.82 8.03 -1.40
N ALA A 60 1.81 7.20 -1.10
CA ALA A 60 1.57 6.70 0.25
C ALA A 60 2.72 5.81 0.74
N LEU A 61 3.19 4.88 -0.09
CA LEU A 61 4.34 4.03 0.21
C LEU A 61 5.61 4.86 0.45
N HIS A 62 5.87 5.88 -0.39
CA HIS A 62 7.01 6.78 -0.19
C HIS A 62 6.89 7.56 1.12
N ALA A 63 5.70 8.12 1.42
CA ALA A 63 5.46 8.82 2.68
C ALA A 63 5.63 7.90 3.90
N ALA A 64 5.17 6.65 3.82
CA ALA A 64 5.33 5.66 4.87
C ALA A 64 6.80 5.30 5.11
N CYS A 65 7.58 5.07 4.04
CA CYS A 65 9.03 4.85 4.16
C CYS A 65 9.74 6.05 4.80
N HIS A 66 9.39 7.26 4.39
CA HIS A 66 9.95 8.48 4.97
C HIS A 66 9.58 8.61 6.46
N ALA A 67 8.32 8.36 6.82
CA ALA A 67 7.85 8.41 8.21
C ALA A 67 8.51 7.34 9.10
N ALA A 68 8.82 6.16 8.52
CA ALA A 68 9.60 5.12 9.19
C ALA A 68 11.09 5.48 9.33
N GLY A 69 11.51 6.61 8.76
CA GLY A 69 12.89 7.12 8.82
C GLY A 69 13.86 6.29 7.97
N ILE A 70 13.39 5.69 6.88
CA ILE A 70 14.26 4.98 5.92
C ILE A 70 15.20 5.97 5.25
N GLY A 71 16.46 5.62 5.14
CA GLY A 71 17.49 6.45 4.55
C GLY A 71 18.70 5.66 4.06
N PRO A 72 19.78 6.36 3.64
CA PRO A 72 20.99 5.73 3.18
C PRO A 72 21.60 4.78 4.22
N GLY A 73 21.85 3.54 3.82
CA GLY A 73 22.40 2.48 4.67
C GLY A 73 21.32 1.57 5.27
N ASP A 74 20.05 1.94 5.25
CA ASP A 74 18.95 1.10 5.68
C ASP A 74 18.53 0.11 4.59
N GLU A 75 18.10 -1.07 4.98
CA GLU A 75 17.53 -2.11 4.14
C GLU A 75 16.04 -2.29 4.46
N VAL A 76 15.24 -2.46 3.40
CA VAL A 76 13.81 -2.77 3.52
C VAL A 76 13.51 -4.01 2.71
N ILE A 77 12.96 -5.04 3.38
CA ILE A 77 12.61 -6.31 2.73
C ILE A 77 11.24 -6.17 2.07
N THR A 78 11.11 -6.62 0.83
CA THR A 78 9.84 -6.73 0.10
C THR A 78 9.84 -7.93 -0.84
N THR A 79 8.73 -8.16 -1.53
CA THR A 79 8.57 -9.28 -2.48
C THR A 79 8.95 -8.86 -3.91
N PRO A 80 9.47 -9.77 -4.76
CA PRO A 80 9.68 -9.49 -6.18
C PRO A 80 8.39 -9.53 -7.02
N ILE A 81 7.32 -10.17 -6.52
CA ILE A 81 6.03 -10.26 -7.23
C ILE A 81 5.10 -9.17 -6.70
N THR A 82 5.24 -7.98 -7.25
CA THR A 82 4.44 -6.81 -6.87
C THR A 82 4.58 -5.69 -7.91
N PHE A 83 3.80 -4.62 -7.74
CA PHE A 83 4.03 -3.39 -8.47
C PHE A 83 5.34 -2.73 -8.03
N ALA A 84 6.07 -2.15 -8.96
CA ALA A 84 7.41 -1.60 -8.71
C ALA A 84 7.47 -0.54 -7.59
N ALA A 85 6.36 0.10 -7.25
CA ALA A 85 6.31 1.08 -6.17
C ALA A 85 6.71 0.49 -4.80
N SER A 86 6.48 -0.82 -4.56
CA SER A 86 6.85 -1.48 -3.31
C SER A 86 8.36 -1.50 -3.05
N SER A 87 9.18 -1.46 -4.09
CA SER A 87 10.64 -1.33 -3.98
C SER A 87 11.12 0.10 -4.24
N ASN A 88 10.48 0.83 -5.16
CA ASN A 88 10.90 2.18 -5.52
C ASN A 88 10.74 3.17 -4.37
N CYS A 89 9.73 3.01 -3.51
CA CYS A 89 9.52 3.87 -2.34
C CYS A 89 10.74 3.86 -1.39
N VAL A 90 11.44 2.72 -1.30
CA VAL A 90 12.68 2.58 -0.53
C VAL A 90 13.81 3.36 -1.19
N LEU A 91 13.95 3.23 -2.52
CA LEU A 91 14.96 3.96 -3.30
C LEU A 91 14.75 5.47 -3.24
N TYR A 92 13.51 5.94 -3.24
CA TYR A 92 13.19 7.37 -3.11
C TYR A 92 13.66 7.96 -1.78
N CYS A 93 13.73 7.15 -0.73
CA CYS A 93 14.29 7.54 0.56
C CYS A 93 15.81 7.32 0.67
N GLY A 94 16.46 6.78 -0.37
CA GLY A 94 17.89 6.46 -0.37
C GLY A 94 18.25 5.14 0.31
N GLY A 95 17.25 4.34 0.72
CA GLY A 95 17.42 3.00 1.26
C GLY A 95 17.69 1.95 0.17
N THR A 96 17.95 0.72 0.59
CA THR A 96 18.21 -0.43 -0.28
C THR A 96 17.06 -1.43 -0.17
N PRO A 97 16.30 -1.70 -1.25
CA PRO A 97 15.32 -2.77 -1.25
C PRO A 97 16.02 -4.14 -1.29
N VAL A 98 15.57 -5.04 -0.44
CA VAL A 98 16.03 -6.44 -0.37
C VAL A 98 14.83 -7.32 -0.73
N PHE A 99 14.99 -8.19 -1.72
CA PHE A 99 13.90 -9.07 -2.13
C PHE A 99 13.96 -10.40 -1.40
N ALA A 100 12.87 -10.73 -0.68
CA ALA A 100 12.61 -12.08 -0.20
C ALA A 100 11.71 -12.81 -1.20
N ASP A 101 11.98 -14.10 -1.40
CA ASP A 101 11.23 -14.93 -2.33
C ASP A 101 9.77 -15.14 -1.87
N VAL A 102 8.96 -15.75 -2.70
CA VAL A 102 7.56 -16.02 -2.44
C VAL A 102 7.32 -17.50 -2.15
N ASP A 103 6.34 -17.79 -1.30
CA ASP A 103 5.82 -19.13 -1.15
C ASP A 103 5.18 -19.61 -2.46
N SER A 104 5.53 -20.82 -2.90
CA SER A 104 5.12 -21.37 -4.22
C SER A 104 3.62 -21.68 -4.33
N LYS A 105 2.87 -21.69 -3.23
CA LYS A 105 1.43 -21.97 -3.20
C LYS A 105 0.59 -20.71 -3.12
N THR A 106 1.03 -19.73 -2.34
CA THR A 106 0.29 -18.50 -2.09
C THR A 106 0.76 -17.33 -2.92
N TYR A 107 2.00 -17.39 -3.44
CA TYR A 107 2.71 -16.29 -4.11
C TYR A 107 2.90 -15.03 -3.23
N ASN A 108 2.53 -15.10 -1.96
CA ASN A 108 2.88 -14.11 -0.97
C ASN A 108 4.34 -14.27 -0.52
N ILE A 109 4.90 -13.21 0.05
CA ILE A 109 6.27 -13.24 0.57
C ILE A 109 6.47 -14.39 1.57
N ASP A 110 7.56 -15.13 1.44
CA ASP A 110 7.90 -16.27 2.30
C ASP A 110 8.54 -15.78 3.62
N PRO A 111 7.90 -15.99 4.78
CA PRO A 111 8.47 -15.62 6.09
C PRO A 111 9.83 -16.25 6.36
N GLU A 112 10.06 -17.47 5.89
CA GLU A 112 11.36 -18.14 6.06
C GLU A 112 12.46 -17.48 5.23
N ASP A 113 12.13 -16.97 4.04
CA ASP A 113 13.11 -16.20 3.27
C ASP A 113 13.33 -14.80 3.86
N ILE A 114 12.30 -14.18 4.42
CA ILE A 114 12.46 -12.94 5.22
C ILE A 114 13.50 -13.16 6.32
N LYS A 115 13.34 -14.22 7.14
CA LYS A 115 14.28 -14.54 8.22
C LYS A 115 15.72 -14.67 7.72
N ARG A 116 15.93 -15.29 6.55
CA ARG A 116 17.25 -15.44 5.93
C ARG A 116 17.84 -14.11 5.43
N LYS A 117 16.99 -13.14 5.07
CA LYS A 117 17.38 -11.84 4.50
C LYS A 117 17.56 -10.73 5.53
N ILE A 118 17.10 -10.95 6.78
CA ILE A 118 17.27 -9.95 7.85
C ILE A 118 18.75 -9.77 8.17
N THR A 119 19.17 -8.51 8.22
CA THR A 119 20.52 -8.07 8.59
C THR A 119 20.45 -7.02 9.70
N GLY A 120 21.58 -6.59 10.23
CA GLY A 120 21.66 -5.46 11.16
C GLY A 120 21.25 -4.10 10.53
N LYS A 121 21.00 -4.06 9.23
CA LYS A 121 20.55 -2.87 8.49
C LYS A 121 19.06 -2.91 8.16
N THR A 122 18.40 -4.05 8.33
CA THR A 122 16.97 -4.21 8.04
C THR A 122 16.16 -3.35 9.00
N LYS A 123 15.39 -2.42 8.46
CA LYS A 123 14.62 -1.44 9.22
C LYS A 123 13.11 -1.63 9.07
N ALA A 124 12.67 -2.19 7.96
CA ALA A 124 11.25 -2.43 7.69
C ALA A 124 11.05 -3.63 6.75
N ILE A 125 9.83 -4.15 6.75
CA ILE A 125 9.33 -5.14 5.81
C ILE A 125 8.08 -4.55 5.15
N ILE A 126 7.98 -4.67 3.83
CA ILE A 126 6.79 -4.28 3.05
C ILE A 126 6.20 -5.55 2.44
N PRO A 127 5.28 -6.23 3.16
CA PRO A 127 4.56 -7.37 2.61
C PRO A 127 3.50 -6.88 1.62
N VAL A 128 3.15 -7.74 0.65
CA VAL A 128 2.11 -7.46 -0.33
C VAL A 128 1.07 -8.57 -0.27
N HIS A 129 -0.16 -8.24 0.05
CA HIS A 129 -1.31 -9.15 0.04
C HIS A 129 -1.75 -9.39 -1.41
N LEU A 130 -1.05 -10.28 -2.10
CA LEU A 130 -1.21 -10.46 -3.55
C LEU A 130 -2.65 -10.89 -3.89
N ALA A 131 -3.27 -10.15 -4.82
CA ALA A 131 -4.64 -10.36 -5.26
C ALA A 131 -5.69 -10.41 -4.12
N GLY A 132 -5.40 -9.74 -2.99
CA GLY A 132 -6.27 -9.68 -1.82
C GLY A 132 -6.11 -10.85 -0.85
N GLN A 133 -5.19 -11.79 -1.10
CA GLN A 133 -4.86 -12.84 -0.15
C GLN A 133 -3.89 -12.30 0.90
N PRO A 134 -4.25 -12.30 2.21
CA PRO A 134 -3.34 -11.86 3.25
C PRO A 134 -2.04 -12.68 3.31
N CYS A 135 -0.92 -12.00 3.55
CA CYS A 135 0.31 -12.68 3.97
C CYS A 135 0.13 -13.31 5.34
N ASP A 136 1.00 -14.23 5.70
CA ASP A 136 1.07 -14.77 7.06
C ASP A 136 1.69 -13.73 8.00
N MET A 137 0.84 -12.82 8.48
CA MET A 137 1.28 -11.67 9.29
C MET A 137 1.73 -12.07 10.69
N ASP A 138 1.31 -13.25 11.19
CA ASP A 138 1.72 -13.74 12.49
C ASP A 138 3.16 -14.29 12.46
N GLU A 139 3.61 -14.77 11.30
CA GLU A 139 4.98 -15.25 11.08
C GLU A 139 5.95 -14.13 10.65
N ILE A 140 5.43 -13.03 10.06
CA ILE A 140 6.21 -11.86 9.64
C ILE A 140 6.47 -10.92 10.80
#